data_19da54d51f24972f1573594e42de95ff
#
_entry.id   19da54d51f24972f1573594e42de95ff
#
_cell.length_a   1.000
_cell.length_b   1.000
_cell.length_c   1.000
_cell.angle_alpha   90.00
_cell.angle_beta   90.00
_cell.angle_gamma   90.00
#
_symmetry.space_group_name_H-M   'P 1'
#
loop_
_entity.id
_entity.type
_entity.pdbx_description
1 polymer ?
#
loop_
_entity_poly.entity_id
_entity_poly.type
_entity_poly.pdbx_seq_one_letter_code
_entity_poly.pdbx_strand_id
1 'polypeptide(L)'
;MIKTNRAIVYRLYPNKKQVELFQKTFGCVRFVYNQMLSVQEERYKNNESHLSKFDMNLYCNHNLKTEYTWLKEVDKFALTNAIYHLEDSYQRMFKHLGKHPKYKNKHKSKKSYTTNFTNNNIEVGENYIKLPKAGKVKAKISLDTKCLQIKSATVTQNRDETYQVSILFEIIEEEPVQITPTEDNTIGLDYKSNGLYVSNTGTVANMPHYYRQSANNLAKQQRKLRNKVIGSKNYYKQQKKVAKIHRHIANQRKDYLHKESTAIAKQYAYVCVESLNMKAMSNRGFGNGKATLDNGYGMFLDMLAYKLQERGGDLVKVDKWFPSSQICNCCGFQNPILKDLTIRHWNCPNCGVTNIDRDINAAKNIKQEGLRLLGVA
;
A
#
# COMPACT_ATOMS: atom_id res chain seq x y z
N MET A 1 -12.84 -16.38 -18.85
CA MET A 1 -13.21 -15.70 -17.59
C MET A 1 -12.19 -16.03 -16.51
N ILE A 2 -11.63 -15.02 -15.88
CA ILE A 2 -10.69 -15.15 -14.76
C ILE A 2 -11.35 -14.75 -13.47
N LYS A 3 -10.94 -15.38 -12.37
CA LYS A 3 -11.36 -15.01 -11.01
C LYS A 3 -10.33 -14.05 -10.43
N THR A 4 -10.72 -12.82 -10.20
CA THR A 4 -9.88 -11.80 -9.55
C THR A 4 -10.41 -11.45 -8.16
N ASN A 5 -9.53 -10.97 -7.30
CA ASN A 5 -9.90 -10.52 -5.97
C ASN A 5 -9.72 -9.01 -5.86
N ARG A 6 -10.80 -8.29 -5.50
CA ARG A 6 -10.76 -6.84 -5.33
C ARG A 6 -11.21 -6.44 -3.93
N ALA A 7 -10.41 -5.64 -3.24
CA ALA A 7 -10.73 -5.11 -1.92
C ALA A 7 -11.32 -3.70 -2.02
N ILE A 8 -12.54 -3.51 -1.49
CA ILE A 8 -13.20 -2.21 -1.44
C ILE A 8 -13.27 -1.74 0.02
N VAL A 9 -12.89 -0.49 0.26
CA VAL A 9 -12.81 0.08 1.60
C VAL A 9 -13.97 1.03 1.85
N TYR A 10 -14.77 0.73 2.88
CA TYR A 10 -15.90 1.54 3.29
C TYR A 10 -15.65 2.19 4.65
N ARG A 11 -16.17 3.40 4.83
CA ARG A 11 -16.17 4.10 6.11
C ARG A 11 -17.28 3.57 6.99
N LEU A 12 -16.95 3.17 8.25
CA LEU A 12 -17.91 2.74 9.26
C LEU A 12 -18.18 3.83 10.30
N TYR A 13 -19.43 3.86 10.78
CA TYR A 13 -19.91 4.75 11.86
C TYR A 13 -20.58 3.90 12.96
N PRO A 14 -19.77 3.12 13.75
CA PRO A 14 -20.30 2.24 14.77
C PRO A 14 -20.90 3.02 15.94
N ASN A 15 -21.97 2.50 16.55
CA ASN A 15 -22.53 2.99 17.80
C ASN A 15 -21.66 2.56 19.01
N LYS A 16 -22.01 3.01 20.23
CA LYS A 16 -21.21 2.74 21.45
C LYS A 16 -21.03 1.24 21.70
N LYS A 17 -22.10 0.43 21.60
CA LYS A 17 -22.03 -1.04 21.80
C LYS A 17 -21.14 -1.72 20.76
N GLN A 18 -21.24 -1.29 19.50
CA GLN A 18 -20.40 -1.82 18.42
C GLN A 18 -18.93 -1.41 18.59
N VAL A 19 -18.64 -0.18 19.03
CA VAL A 19 -17.28 0.26 19.38
C VAL A 19 -16.68 -0.62 20.48
N GLU A 20 -17.45 -0.90 21.54
CA GLU A 20 -17.02 -1.78 22.61
C GLU A 20 -16.67 -3.18 22.10
N LEU A 21 -17.56 -3.78 21.31
CA LEU A 21 -17.32 -5.09 20.68
C LEU A 21 -16.06 -5.10 19.80
N PHE A 22 -15.86 -4.06 18.99
CA PHE A 22 -14.65 -3.95 18.17
C PHE A 22 -13.38 -3.83 19.03
N GLN A 23 -13.41 -3.07 20.11
CA GLN A 23 -12.27 -2.97 21.04
C GLN A 23 -11.97 -4.31 21.71
N LYS A 24 -13.00 -5.05 22.14
CA LYS A 24 -12.87 -6.41 22.68
C LYS A 24 -12.25 -7.33 21.62
N THR A 25 -12.76 -7.32 20.39
CA THR A 25 -12.26 -8.15 19.28
C THR A 25 -10.79 -7.85 18.98
N PHE A 26 -10.38 -6.58 18.91
CA PHE A 26 -8.96 -6.21 18.73
C PHE A 26 -8.09 -6.71 19.88
N GLY A 27 -8.63 -6.69 21.11
CA GLY A 27 -7.97 -7.25 22.29
C GLY A 27 -7.76 -8.75 22.18
N CYS A 28 -8.80 -9.50 21.86
CA CYS A 28 -8.78 -10.95 21.69
C CYS A 28 -7.83 -11.40 20.59
N VAL A 29 -7.89 -10.76 19.42
CA VAL A 29 -7.01 -11.04 18.25
C VAL A 29 -5.55 -10.81 18.60
N ARG A 30 -5.24 -9.73 19.34
CA ARG A 30 -3.87 -9.47 19.80
C ARG A 30 -3.42 -10.51 20.83
N PHE A 31 -4.29 -10.88 21.77
CA PHE A 31 -4.01 -11.87 22.79
C PHE A 31 -3.70 -13.23 22.16
N VAL A 32 -4.59 -13.74 21.31
CA VAL A 32 -4.39 -15.04 20.63
C VAL A 32 -3.12 -15.05 19.78
N TYR A 33 -2.86 -13.97 19.01
CA TYR A 33 -1.62 -13.85 18.25
C TYR A 33 -0.38 -13.95 19.15
N ASN A 34 -0.38 -13.24 20.30
CA ASN A 34 0.76 -13.21 21.21
C ASN A 34 0.93 -14.53 21.97
N GLN A 35 -0.16 -15.18 22.39
CA GLN A 35 -0.11 -16.50 23.01
C GLN A 35 0.47 -17.55 22.05
N MET A 36 0.00 -17.58 20.80
CA MET A 36 0.52 -18.52 19.82
C MET A 36 1.99 -18.23 19.47
N LEU A 37 2.39 -16.96 19.44
CA LEU A 37 3.81 -16.61 19.26
C LEU A 37 4.66 -17.11 20.43
N SER A 38 4.18 -16.94 21.68
CA SER A 38 4.86 -17.43 22.88
C SER A 38 5.00 -18.97 22.87
N VAL A 39 3.92 -19.68 22.50
CA VAL A 39 3.95 -21.15 22.37
C VAL A 39 4.98 -21.60 21.33
N GLN A 40 5.02 -20.95 20.16
CA GLN A 40 6.00 -21.29 19.13
C GLN A 40 7.45 -21.01 19.56
N GLU A 41 7.70 -19.89 20.26
CA GLU A 41 9.03 -19.56 20.78
C GLU A 41 9.48 -20.54 21.88
N GLU A 42 8.55 -20.98 22.72
CA GLU A 42 8.83 -21.98 23.77
C GLU A 42 9.13 -23.34 23.17
N ARG A 43 8.34 -23.82 22.20
CA ARG A 43 8.59 -25.05 21.48
C ARG A 43 9.96 -25.04 20.78
N TYR A 44 10.29 -23.91 20.13
CA TYR A 44 11.61 -23.76 19.50
C TYR A 44 12.76 -23.88 20.51
N LYS A 45 12.63 -23.30 21.71
CA LYS A 45 13.63 -23.42 22.78
C LYS A 45 13.77 -24.87 23.28
N ASN A 46 12.68 -25.62 23.26
CA ASN A 46 12.64 -27.03 23.70
C ASN A 46 13.01 -27.99 22.56
N ASN A 47 13.48 -27.51 21.39
CA ASN A 47 13.76 -28.31 20.18
C ASN A 47 12.55 -29.12 19.67
N GLU A 48 11.34 -28.62 19.91
CA GLU A 48 10.11 -29.21 19.41
C GLU A 48 9.75 -28.68 18.02
N SER A 49 8.99 -29.47 17.25
CA SER A 49 8.53 -29.07 15.90
C SER A 49 7.60 -27.85 15.95
N HIS A 50 7.66 -27.01 14.92
CA HIS A 50 6.77 -25.88 14.72
C HIS A 50 5.31 -26.33 14.56
N LEU A 51 4.38 -25.72 15.31
CA LEU A 51 2.95 -26.00 15.15
C LEU A 51 2.43 -25.43 13.84
N SER A 52 1.71 -26.24 13.08
CA SER A 52 0.99 -25.76 11.90
C SER A 52 -0.15 -24.83 12.27
N LYS A 53 -0.68 -24.10 11.28
CA LYS A 53 -1.87 -23.25 11.48
C LYS A 53 -3.08 -24.03 12.01
N PHE A 54 -3.19 -25.34 11.69
CA PHE A 54 -4.27 -26.22 12.17
C PHE A 54 -4.07 -26.56 13.63
N ASP A 55 -2.86 -26.95 14.05
CA ASP A 55 -2.53 -27.27 15.42
C ASP A 55 -2.69 -26.06 16.33
N MET A 56 -2.27 -24.88 15.88
CA MET A 56 -2.49 -23.62 16.60
C MET A 56 -3.98 -23.31 16.76
N ASN A 57 -4.82 -23.58 15.74
CA ASN A 57 -6.28 -23.43 15.88
C ASN A 57 -6.87 -24.44 16.86
N LEU A 58 -6.39 -25.67 16.83
CA LEU A 58 -6.81 -26.72 17.76
C LEU A 58 -6.47 -26.29 19.20
N TYR A 59 -5.22 -25.84 19.42
CA TYR A 59 -4.77 -25.32 20.71
C TYR A 59 -5.62 -24.12 21.17
N CYS A 60 -5.91 -23.19 20.29
CA CYS A 60 -6.76 -22.04 20.61
C CYS A 60 -8.19 -22.47 21.02
N ASN A 61 -8.75 -23.47 20.38
CA ASN A 61 -10.12 -23.92 20.66
C ASN A 61 -10.21 -24.75 21.94
N HIS A 62 -9.27 -25.66 22.20
CA HIS A 62 -9.31 -26.58 23.31
C HIS A 62 -8.64 -26.06 24.58
N ASN A 63 -7.57 -25.26 24.46
CA ASN A 63 -6.84 -24.73 25.60
C ASN A 63 -7.24 -23.28 25.89
N LEU A 64 -6.95 -22.34 24.97
CA LEU A 64 -7.16 -20.92 25.25
C LEU A 64 -8.63 -20.54 25.48
N LYS A 65 -9.58 -21.06 24.69
CA LYS A 65 -10.99 -20.75 24.90
C LYS A 65 -11.61 -21.44 26.13
N THR A 66 -10.99 -22.48 26.66
CA THR A 66 -11.38 -23.12 27.89
C THR A 66 -10.89 -22.33 29.10
N GLU A 67 -9.64 -21.89 29.07
CA GLU A 67 -9.04 -21.08 30.10
C GLU A 67 -9.57 -19.62 30.09
N TYR A 68 -9.67 -19.02 28.87
CA TYR A 68 -10.09 -17.63 28.68
C TYR A 68 -11.47 -17.55 28.04
N THR A 69 -12.52 -17.77 28.79
CA THR A 69 -13.92 -17.86 28.31
C THR A 69 -14.38 -16.62 27.54
N TRP A 70 -13.84 -15.43 27.84
CA TRP A 70 -14.14 -14.18 27.13
C TRP A 70 -13.73 -14.19 25.65
N LEU A 71 -12.90 -15.14 25.21
CA LEU A 71 -12.59 -15.34 23.77
C LEU A 71 -13.81 -15.82 22.97
N LYS A 72 -14.83 -16.40 23.65
CA LYS A 72 -16.09 -16.83 23.03
C LYS A 72 -17.06 -15.68 22.72
N GLU A 73 -16.86 -14.50 23.33
CA GLU A 73 -17.69 -13.31 23.12
C GLU A 73 -17.53 -12.69 21.72
N VAL A 74 -16.37 -12.89 21.09
CA VAL A 74 -16.03 -12.31 19.80
C VAL A 74 -16.21 -13.30 18.63
N ASP A 75 -16.08 -12.82 17.42
CA ASP A 75 -16.18 -13.65 16.22
C ASP A 75 -15.04 -14.69 16.17
N LYS A 76 -15.42 -15.96 15.95
CA LYS A 76 -14.47 -17.07 15.87
C LYS A 76 -13.44 -16.90 14.74
N PHE A 77 -13.87 -16.40 13.57
CA PHE A 77 -12.98 -16.19 12.45
C PHE A 77 -11.96 -15.07 12.68
N ALA A 78 -12.27 -14.11 13.53
CA ALA A 78 -11.30 -13.10 13.93
C ALA A 78 -10.10 -13.72 14.66
N LEU A 79 -10.34 -14.72 15.49
CA LEU A 79 -9.28 -15.46 16.21
C LEU A 79 -8.50 -16.39 15.28
N THR A 80 -9.21 -17.14 14.42
CA THR A 80 -8.60 -18.00 13.39
C THR A 80 -7.67 -17.20 12.46
N ASN A 81 -8.12 -16.04 11.97
CA ASN A 81 -7.29 -15.18 11.12
C ASN A 81 -6.10 -14.58 11.86
N ALA A 82 -6.17 -14.38 13.17
CA ALA A 82 -5.00 -13.95 13.96
C ALA A 82 -3.89 -15.00 13.93
N ILE A 83 -4.26 -16.28 14.02
CA ILE A 83 -3.35 -17.43 13.94
C ILE A 83 -2.77 -17.53 12.51
N TYR A 84 -3.60 -17.44 11.48
CA TYR A 84 -3.14 -17.50 10.08
C TYR A 84 -2.17 -16.36 9.76
N HIS A 85 -2.41 -15.15 10.25
CA HIS A 85 -1.47 -14.04 10.09
C HIS A 85 -0.14 -14.26 10.81
N LEU A 86 -0.12 -15.01 11.92
CA LEU A 86 1.12 -15.40 12.59
C LEU A 86 1.88 -16.41 11.74
N GLU A 87 1.19 -17.44 11.27
CA GLU A 87 1.77 -18.46 10.39
C GLU A 87 2.33 -17.85 9.10
N ASP A 88 1.57 -16.97 8.43
CA ASP A 88 2.06 -16.23 7.26
C ASP A 88 3.34 -15.43 7.56
N SER A 89 3.44 -14.88 8.78
CA SER A 89 4.62 -14.13 9.20
C SER A 89 5.84 -15.06 9.37
N TYR A 90 5.65 -16.27 9.90
CA TYR A 90 6.68 -17.30 9.97
C TYR A 90 7.10 -17.81 8.59
N GLN A 91 6.12 -18.11 7.72
CA GLN A 91 6.40 -18.54 6.35
C GLN A 91 7.22 -17.50 5.57
N ARG A 92 6.91 -16.22 5.75
CA ARG A 92 7.72 -15.13 5.17
C ARG A 92 9.13 -15.06 5.76
N MET A 93 9.28 -15.32 7.04
CA MET A 93 10.60 -15.39 7.70
C MET A 93 11.42 -16.55 7.13
N PHE A 94 10.86 -17.74 7.05
CA PHE A 94 11.54 -18.93 6.50
C PHE A 94 11.95 -18.76 5.04
N LYS A 95 11.15 -18.02 4.26
CA LYS A 95 11.47 -17.66 2.86
C LYS A 95 12.39 -16.44 2.73
N HIS A 96 12.98 -15.95 3.81
CA HIS A 96 13.81 -14.73 3.86
C HIS A 96 13.12 -13.44 3.33
N LEU A 97 11.78 -13.44 3.23
CA LEU A 97 10.97 -12.29 2.81
C LEU A 97 10.56 -11.39 3.97
N GLY A 98 10.91 -11.74 5.20
CA GLY A 98 10.55 -11.01 6.41
C GLY A 98 11.48 -11.30 7.58
N LYS A 99 11.32 -10.52 8.64
CA LYS A 99 12.01 -10.76 9.93
C LYS A 99 11.14 -11.62 10.84
N HIS A 100 11.74 -12.14 11.93
CA HIS A 100 11.03 -12.87 12.97
C HIS A 100 9.77 -12.11 13.45
N PRO A 101 8.63 -12.80 13.62
CA PRO A 101 7.40 -12.19 14.14
C PRO A 101 7.63 -11.53 15.50
N LYS A 102 6.93 -10.42 15.77
CA LYS A 102 7.06 -9.66 17.01
C LYS A 102 5.74 -9.62 17.75
N TYR A 103 5.81 -9.60 19.09
CA TYR A 103 4.64 -9.39 19.94
C TYR A 103 3.89 -8.12 19.60
N LYS A 104 2.57 -8.22 19.51
CA LYS A 104 1.69 -7.07 19.24
C LYS A 104 1.42 -6.29 20.51
N ASN A 105 1.61 -4.97 20.44
CA ASN A 105 1.39 -4.05 21.57
C ASN A 105 0.05 -3.32 21.45
N LYS A 106 -0.66 -3.11 22.57
CA LYS A 106 -1.97 -2.43 22.64
C LYS A 106 -1.96 -1.03 22.01
N HIS A 107 -0.87 -0.29 22.18
CA HIS A 107 -0.78 1.13 21.79
C HIS A 107 -0.06 1.36 20.47
N LYS A 108 0.88 0.48 20.10
CA LYS A 108 1.73 0.65 18.90
C LYS A 108 1.22 -0.13 17.71
N SER A 109 0.66 -1.32 17.89
CA SER A 109 0.21 -2.17 16.80
C SER A 109 -1.09 -1.68 16.18
N LYS A 110 -1.29 -2.00 14.89
CA LYS A 110 -2.53 -1.70 14.17
C LYS A 110 -3.70 -2.45 14.81
N LYS A 111 -4.78 -1.75 15.07
CA LYS A 111 -6.03 -2.34 15.58
C LYS A 111 -6.88 -2.78 14.39
N SER A 112 -6.82 -4.06 14.06
CA SER A 112 -7.63 -4.67 13.00
C SER A 112 -7.91 -6.13 13.28
N TYR A 113 -9.02 -6.63 12.75
CA TYR A 113 -9.32 -8.06 12.67
C TYR A 113 -9.97 -8.39 11.33
N THR A 114 -9.78 -9.62 10.87
CA THR A 114 -10.39 -10.14 9.65
C THR A 114 -11.39 -11.22 10.01
N THR A 115 -12.55 -11.22 9.36
CA THR A 115 -13.58 -12.25 9.46
C THR A 115 -13.90 -12.81 8.07
N ASN A 116 -14.19 -14.10 7.97
CA ASN A 116 -14.50 -14.77 6.71
C ASN A 116 -16.02 -14.76 6.46
N PHE A 117 -16.38 -14.70 5.18
CA PHE A 117 -17.76 -14.87 4.75
C PHE A 117 -18.19 -16.33 4.88
N THR A 118 -19.28 -16.57 5.60
CA THR A 118 -19.94 -17.87 5.72
C THR A 118 -21.43 -17.64 6.05
N ASN A 119 -22.32 -18.36 5.42
CA ASN A 119 -23.76 -18.34 5.73
C ASN A 119 -24.33 -16.91 5.86
N ASN A 120 -24.03 -16.03 4.91
CA ASN A 120 -24.53 -14.64 4.86
C ASN A 120 -24.25 -13.82 6.14
N ASN A 121 -23.14 -14.11 6.84
CA ASN A 121 -22.74 -13.39 8.05
C ASN A 121 -22.17 -11.99 7.76
N ILE A 122 -21.81 -11.70 6.50
CA ILE A 122 -21.35 -10.39 6.02
C ILE A 122 -22.28 -9.96 4.89
N GLU A 123 -22.76 -8.72 4.93
CA GLU A 123 -23.66 -8.16 3.92
C GLU A 123 -23.32 -6.67 3.70
N VAL A 124 -23.40 -6.21 2.47
CA VAL A 124 -23.30 -4.78 2.12
C VAL A 124 -24.69 -4.30 1.73
N GLY A 125 -25.32 -3.52 2.61
CA GLY A 125 -26.60 -2.87 2.34
C GLY A 125 -26.43 -1.44 1.80
N GLU A 126 -27.49 -0.68 1.64
CA GLU A 126 -27.46 0.67 1.08
C GLU A 126 -26.67 1.68 1.95
N ASN A 127 -26.82 1.60 3.27
CA ASN A 127 -26.21 2.53 4.23
C ASN A 127 -25.59 1.82 5.45
N TYR A 128 -25.45 0.50 5.39
CA TYR A 128 -24.88 -0.32 6.45
C TYR A 128 -24.03 -1.47 5.89
N ILE A 129 -23.20 -2.00 6.76
CA ILE A 129 -22.52 -3.27 6.55
C ILE A 129 -22.81 -4.14 7.75
N LYS A 130 -23.38 -5.33 7.49
CA LYS A 130 -23.61 -6.37 8.49
C LYS A 130 -22.28 -7.10 8.73
N LEU A 131 -21.92 -7.26 9.99
CA LEU A 131 -20.71 -7.96 10.43
C LEU A 131 -21.06 -8.96 11.54
N PRO A 132 -20.32 -10.08 11.64
CA PRO A 132 -20.54 -11.07 12.69
C PRO A 132 -20.50 -10.43 14.08
N LYS A 133 -21.41 -10.82 14.96
CA LYS A 133 -21.60 -10.32 16.33
C LYS A 133 -21.95 -8.82 16.43
N ALA A 134 -21.52 -7.97 15.49
CA ALA A 134 -21.79 -6.52 15.50
C ALA A 134 -23.13 -6.14 14.86
N GLY A 135 -23.72 -7.04 14.06
CA GLY A 135 -24.95 -6.75 13.31
C GLY A 135 -24.74 -5.66 12.25
N LYS A 136 -25.79 -4.90 11.96
CA LYS A 136 -25.79 -3.80 10.98
C LYS A 136 -25.03 -2.59 11.54
N VAL A 137 -23.89 -2.26 10.95
CA VAL A 137 -23.07 -1.09 11.29
C VAL A 137 -23.28 -0.04 10.21
N LYS A 138 -23.67 1.18 10.58
CA LYS A 138 -23.83 2.29 9.63
C LYS A 138 -22.53 2.52 8.84
N ALA A 139 -22.63 2.62 7.52
CA ALA A 139 -21.50 2.78 6.61
C ALA A 139 -21.81 3.78 5.51
N LYS A 140 -20.76 4.38 4.92
CA LYS A 140 -20.86 5.12 3.67
C LYS A 140 -20.53 4.17 2.54
N ILE A 141 -21.52 3.79 1.76
CA ILE A 141 -21.39 2.92 0.60
C ILE A 141 -21.10 3.81 -0.61
N SER A 142 -20.03 3.52 -1.34
CA SER A 142 -19.55 4.31 -2.48
C SER A 142 -19.70 3.60 -3.81
N LEU A 143 -19.93 2.28 -3.80
CA LEU A 143 -20.06 1.45 -4.98
C LEU A 143 -21.17 0.43 -4.78
N ASP A 144 -21.97 0.17 -5.82
CA ASP A 144 -22.90 -0.96 -5.82
C ASP A 144 -22.10 -2.25 -6.00
N THR A 145 -22.23 -3.15 -5.04
CA THR A 145 -21.52 -4.44 -5.00
C THR A 145 -22.46 -5.62 -4.86
N LYS A 146 -23.75 -5.44 -5.15
CA LYS A 146 -24.79 -6.45 -4.94
C LYS A 146 -24.53 -7.75 -5.70
N CYS A 147 -23.87 -7.67 -6.86
CA CYS A 147 -23.54 -8.83 -7.70
C CYS A 147 -22.17 -9.45 -7.40
N LEU A 148 -21.42 -8.95 -6.41
CA LEU A 148 -20.06 -9.41 -6.12
C LEU A 148 -20.06 -10.42 -4.97
N GLN A 149 -19.29 -11.51 -5.12
CA GLN A 149 -19.17 -12.53 -4.09
C GLN A 149 -18.20 -12.07 -2.99
N ILE A 150 -18.71 -11.94 -1.76
CA ILE A 150 -17.90 -11.59 -0.59
C ILE A 150 -17.05 -12.79 -0.15
N LYS A 151 -15.76 -12.58 0.12
CA LYS A 151 -14.84 -13.58 0.70
C LYS A 151 -14.53 -13.30 2.17
N SER A 152 -14.22 -12.05 2.50
CA SER A 152 -13.85 -11.67 3.86
C SER A 152 -14.04 -10.18 4.10
N ALA A 153 -14.05 -9.79 5.37
CA ALA A 153 -14.08 -8.40 5.79
C ALA A 153 -13.00 -8.12 6.85
N THR A 154 -12.22 -7.07 6.66
CA THR A 154 -11.21 -6.61 7.62
C THR A 154 -11.62 -5.29 8.22
N VAL A 155 -12.03 -5.30 9.49
CA VAL A 155 -12.35 -4.09 10.27
C VAL A 155 -11.09 -3.49 10.84
N THR A 156 -10.92 -2.18 10.67
CA THR A 156 -9.75 -1.45 11.17
C THR A 156 -10.18 -0.19 11.92
N GLN A 157 -9.59 0.04 13.08
CA GLN A 157 -9.61 1.35 13.74
C GLN A 157 -8.34 2.11 13.40
N ASN A 158 -8.50 3.28 12.80
CA ASN A 158 -7.39 4.20 12.52
C ASN A 158 -6.93 4.92 13.80
N ARG A 159 -5.74 5.48 13.77
CA ARG A 159 -5.17 6.22 14.93
C ARG A 159 -5.97 7.46 15.34
N ASP A 160 -6.79 8.01 14.46
CA ASP A 160 -7.71 9.10 14.74
C ASP A 160 -9.09 8.61 15.23
N GLU A 161 -9.16 7.32 15.64
CA GLU A 161 -10.33 6.62 16.17
C GLU A 161 -11.47 6.43 15.16
N THR A 162 -11.22 6.64 13.89
CA THR A 162 -12.20 6.36 12.85
C THR A 162 -12.16 4.88 12.47
N TYR A 163 -13.31 4.34 12.06
CA TYR A 163 -13.45 2.94 11.66
C TYR A 163 -13.64 2.82 10.16
N GLN A 164 -13.06 1.79 9.60
CA GLN A 164 -13.25 1.38 8.22
C GLN A 164 -13.29 -0.15 8.12
N VAL A 165 -13.94 -0.64 7.09
CA VAL A 165 -13.92 -2.06 6.73
C VAL A 165 -13.43 -2.18 5.29
N SER A 166 -12.49 -3.09 5.07
CA SER A 166 -12.08 -3.53 3.74
C SER A 166 -12.76 -4.86 3.47
N ILE A 167 -13.63 -4.91 2.48
CA ILE A 167 -14.32 -6.13 2.06
C ILE A 167 -13.62 -6.66 0.83
N LEU A 168 -13.18 -7.91 0.89
CA LEU A 168 -12.60 -8.64 -0.23
C LEU A 168 -13.72 -9.32 -1.00
N PHE A 169 -13.84 -8.95 -2.26
CA PHE A 169 -14.77 -9.56 -3.21
C PHE A 169 -14.01 -10.45 -4.19
N GLU A 170 -14.61 -11.58 -4.56
CA GLU A 170 -14.25 -12.32 -5.77
C GLU A 170 -15.08 -11.76 -6.92
N ILE A 171 -14.41 -11.41 -8.01
CA ILE A 171 -15.03 -10.90 -9.21
C ILE A 171 -14.69 -11.87 -10.35
N ILE A 172 -15.68 -12.22 -11.15
CA ILE A 172 -15.49 -13.00 -12.36
C ILE A 172 -15.53 -12.01 -13.51
N GLU A 173 -14.40 -11.81 -14.16
CA GLU A 173 -14.23 -10.86 -15.28
C GLU A 173 -13.73 -11.62 -16.50
N GLU A 174 -13.98 -11.08 -17.69
CA GLU A 174 -13.30 -11.55 -18.89
C GLU A 174 -11.82 -11.23 -18.77
N GLU A 175 -10.99 -12.13 -19.26
CA GLU A 175 -9.55 -11.88 -19.30
C GLU A 175 -9.29 -10.70 -20.23
N PRO A 176 -8.57 -9.66 -19.77
CA PRO A 176 -8.27 -8.52 -20.63
C PRO A 176 -7.53 -8.99 -21.88
N VAL A 177 -8.02 -8.60 -23.06
CA VAL A 177 -7.31 -8.87 -24.30
C VAL A 177 -5.98 -8.14 -24.26
N GLN A 178 -4.88 -8.87 -24.43
CA GLN A 178 -3.55 -8.29 -24.46
C GLN A 178 -3.42 -7.34 -25.65
N ILE A 179 -3.04 -6.11 -25.36
CA ILE A 179 -2.82 -5.09 -26.39
C ILE A 179 -1.40 -5.27 -26.93
N THR A 180 -1.24 -5.32 -28.26
CA THR A 180 0.10 -5.35 -28.87
C THR A 180 0.83 -4.03 -28.59
N PRO A 181 2.06 -4.07 -28.06
CA PRO A 181 2.82 -2.85 -27.81
C PRO A 181 3.21 -2.16 -29.13
N THR A 182 3.08 -0.84 -29.17
CA THR A 182 3.47 0.03 -30.29
C THR A 182 4.10 1.31 -29.74
N GLU A 183 4.76 2.08 -30.60
CA GLU A 183 5.27 3.39 -30.19
C GLU A 183 4.17 4.33 -29.70
N ASP A 184 3.00 4.33 -30.33
CA ASP A 184 1.91 5.27 -30.02
C ASP A 184 1.21 4.94 -28.70
N ASN A 185 1.10 3.65 -28.34
CA ASN A 185 0.45 3.22 -27.10
C ASN A 185 1.41 3.03 -25.92
N THR A 186 2.70 3.42 -26.10
CA THR A 186 3.76 3.30 -25.10
C THR A 186 4.28 4.67 -24.69
N ILE A 187 4.44 4.89 -23.37
CA ILE A 187 5.01 6.11 -22.80
C ILE A 187 6.20 5.79 -21.90
N GLY A 188 7.26 6.60 -21.93
CA GLY A 188 8.38 6.56 -20.98
C GLY A 188 8.23 7.64 -19.92
N LEU A 189 8.46 7.27 -18.67
CA LEU A 189 8.41 8.18 -17.52
C LEU A 189 9.73 8.14 -16.74
N ASP A 190 10.40 9.29 -16.63
CA ASP A 190 11.55 9.48 -15.76
C ASP A 190 11.11 10.01 -14.40
N TYR A 191 11.67 9.48 -13.30
CA TYR A 191 11.33 9.89 -11.94
C TYR A 191 11.85 11.28 -11.61
N LYS A 192 10.97 12.18 -11.17
CA LYS A 192 11.31 13.52 -10.73
C LYS A 192 11.16 13.69 -9.22
N SER A 193 12.28 13.90 -8.51
CA SER A 193 12.26 14.03 -7.04
C SER A 193 11.46 15.24 -6.54
N ASN A 194 11.46 16.34 -7.30
CA ASN A 194 10.66 17.55 -6.99
C ASN A 194 9.32 17.59 -7.74
N GLY A 195 8.75 16.44 -8.04
CA GLY A 195 7.48 16.26 -8.74
C GLY A 195 7.03 14.83 -8.58
N LEU A 196 6.67 14.17 -9.65
CA LEU A 196 6.37 12.75 -9.69
C LEU A 196 7.14 12.08 -10.84
N TYR A 197 6.97 12.59 -12.07
CA TYR A 197 7.70 12.15 -13.27
C TYR A 197 7.77 13.26 -14.31
N VAL A 198 8.66 13.05 -15.29
CA VAL A 198 8.68 13.72 -16.60
C VAL A 198 8.45 12.67 -17.67
N SER A 199 7.57 12.93 -18.63
CA SER A 199 7.31 12.01 -19.75
C SER A 199 8.21 12.28 -20.96
N ASN A 200 8.30 11.31 -21.86
CA ASN A 200 8.99 11.47 -23.15
C ASN A 200 8.34 12.53 -24.04
N THR A 201 7.09 12.92 -23.78
CA THR A 201 6.37 14.00 -24.48
C THR A 201 6.61 15.38 -23.86
N GLY A 202 7.41 15.47 -22.78
CA GLY A 202 7.66 16.71 -22.05
C GLY A 202 6.61 17.06 -20.98
N THR A 203 5.59 16.25 -20.81
CA THR A 203 4.61 16.46 -19.74
C THR A 203 5.23 16.21 -18.37
N VAL A 204 5.05 17.14 -17.44
CA VAL A 204 5.57 17.05 -16.06
C VAL A 204 4.43 16.89 -15.09
N ALA A 205 4.42 15.80 -14.32
CA ALA A 205 3.50 15.65 -13.20
C ALA A 205 4.06 16.31 -11.95
N ASN A 206 3.42 17.38 -11.52
CA ASN A 206 3.83 18.14 -10.34
C ASN A 206 3.01 17.73 -9.13
N MET A 207 3.61 16.92 -8.26
CA MET A 207 3.00 16.55 -6.98
C MET A 207 2.82 17.77 -6.08
N PRO A 208 1.61 18.05 -5.55
CA PRO A 208 1.36 19.25 -4.74
C PRO A 208 2.06 19.31 -3.38
N HIS A 209 2.89 18.32 -3.03
CA HIS A 209 3.68 18.26 -1.78
C HIS A 209 2.82 18.44 -0.51
N TYR A 210 1.77 17.68 -0.36
CA TYR A 210 0.78 17.78 0.71
C TYR A 210 1.36 17.74 2.12
N TYR A 211 2.45 16.95 2.31
CA TYR A 211 3.15 16.94 3.59
C TYR A 211 3.84 18.28 3.87
N ARG A 212 4.52 18.86 2.87
CA ARG A 212 5.20 20.17 3.02
C ARG A 212 4.21 21.27 3.32
N GLN A 213 3.05 21.30 2.64
CA GLN A 213 1.97 22.25 2.90
C GLN A 213 1.45 22.15 4.34
N SER A 214 1.35 20.96 4.88
CA SER A 214 0.85 20.71 6.23
C SER A 214 1.93 20.73 7.31
N ALA A 215 3.22 20.85 6.97
CA ALA A 215 4.35 20.64 7.87
C ALA A 215 4.34 21.55 9.09
N ASN A 216 4.07 22.85 8.91
CA ASN A 216 4.03 23.84 10.00
C ASN A 216 2.92 23.55 11.00
N ASN A 217 1.70 23.24 10.51
CA ASN A 217 0.58 22.87 11.37
C ASN A 217 0.86 21.55 12.09
N LEU A 218 1.39 20.55 11.38
CA LEU A 218 1.76 19.28 11.97
C LEU A 218 2.80 19.45 13.10
N ALA A 219 3.87 20.21 12.85
CA ALA A 219 4.91 20.51 13.85
C ALA A 219 4.33 21.23 15.08
N LYS A 220 3.42 22.21 14.87
CA LYS A 220 2.71 22.89 15.97
C LYS A 220 1.90 21.90 16.81
N GLN A 221 1.15 20.99 16.19
CA GLN A 221 0.35 20.01 16.92
C GLN A 221 1.21 18.93 17.62
N GLN A 222 2.33 18.54 17.02
CA GLN A 222 3.30 17.61 17.62
C GLN A 222 4.00 18.23 18.85
N ARG A 223 4.39 19.51 18.78
CA ARG A 223 4.93 20.24 19.95
C ARG A 223 3.92 20.28 21.11
N LYS A 224 2.63 20.57 20.80
CA LYS A 224 1.56 20.52 21.81
C LYS A 224 1.39 19.11 22.39
N LEU A 225 1.55 18.06 21.59
CA LEU A 225 1.47 16.68 22.07
C LEU A 225 2.63 16.32 23.00
N ARG A 226 3.85 16.75 22.66
CA ARG A 226 5.06 16.52 23.49
C ARG A 226 4.92 17.09 24.91
N ASN A 227 4.22 18.22 25.03
CA ASN A 227 4.01 18.89 26.30
C ASN A 227 2.80 18.37 27.10
N LYS A 228 2.22 17.23 26.72
CA LYS A 228 1.11 16.60 27.46
C LYS A 228 1.61 15.41 28.26
N VAL A 229 1.02 15.19 29.44
CA VAL A 229 1.28 14.02 30.26
C VAL A 229 0.82 12.77 29.51
N ILE A 230 1.74 11.86 29.25
CA ILE A 230 1.48 10.61 28.52
C ILE A 230 0.42 9.80 29.28
N GLY A 231 -0.59 9.30 28.57
CA GLY A 231 -1.70 8.53 29.16
C GLY A 231 -2.88 9.39 29.63
N SER A 232 -2.74 10.71 29.72
CA SER A 232 -3.85 11.59 30.11
C SER A 232 -4.92 11.70 29.01
N LYS A 233 -6.16 12.03 29.40
CA LYS A 233 -7.25 12.33 28.42
C LYS A 233 -6.85 13.41 27.42
N ASN A 234 -6.13 14.44 27.86
CA ASN A 234 -5.66 15.53 27.02
C ASN A 234 -4.55 15.07 26.05
N TYR A 235 -3.69 14.13 26.45
CA TYR A 235 -2.71 13.51 25.56
C TYR A 235 -3.40 12.77 24.41
N TYR A 236 -4.36 11.90 24.69
CA TYR A 236 -5.09 11.16 23.66
C TYR A 236 -5.91 12.07 22.74
N LYS A 237 -6.53 13.12 23.30
CA LYS A 237 -7.24 14.14 22.49
C LYS A 237 -6.30 14.85 21.52
N GLN A 238 -5.08 15.18 21.94
CA GLN A 238 -4.09 15.83 21.09
C GLN A 238 -3.48 14.85 20.08
N GLN A 239 -3.21 13.62 20.48
CA GLN A 239 -2.74 12.55 19.57
C GLN A 239 -3.72 12.31 18.43
N LYS A 240 -5.03 12.33 18.71
CA LYS A 240 -6.07 12.23 17.68
C LYS A 240 -6.03 13.39 16.68
N LYS A 241 -5.74 14.64 17.12
CA LYS A 241 -5.55 15.78 16.21
C LYS A 241 -4.37 15.55 15.27
N VAL A 242 -3.22 15.12 15.80
CA VAL A 242 -2.04 14.79 14.98
C VAL A 242 -2.35 13.68 13.99
N ALA A 243 -3.04 12.62 14.43
CA ALA A 243 -3.43 11.51 13.56
C ALA A 243 -4.38 11.94 12.42
N LYS A 244 -5.31 12.87 12.68
CA LYS A 244 -6.20 13.43 11.64
C LYS A 244 -5.41 14.16 10.55
N ILE A 245 -4.40 14.95 10.92
CA ILE A 245 -3.56 15.67 9.94
C ILE A 245 -2.80 14.68 9.07
N HIS A 246 -2.15 13.68 9.67
CA HIS A 246 -1.44 12.63 8.91
C HIS A 246 -2.37 11.89 7.95
N ARG A 247 -3.59 11.55 8.39
CA ARG A 247 -4.56 10.88 7.52
C ARG A 247 -5.03 11.78 6.38
N HIS A 248 -5.25 13.06 6.63
CA HIS A 248 -5.63 14.01 5.60
C HIS A 248 -4.56 14.09 4.50
N ILE A 249 -3.28 14.25 4.89
CA ILE A 249 -2.15 14.24 3.96
C ILE A 249 -2.09 12.94 3.14
N ALA A 250 -2.23 11.80 3.83
CA ALA A 250 -2.20 10.49 3.15
C ALA A 250 -3.35 10.31 2.15
N ASN A 251 -4.55 10.79 2.48
CA ASN A 251 -5.71 10.72 1.60
C ASN A 251 -5.56 11.63 0.38
N GLN A 252 -5.10 12.88 0.56
CA GLN A 252 -4.84 13.81 -0.53
C GLN A 252 -3.81 13.24 -1.51
N ARG A 253 -2.70 12.69 -0.98
CA ARG A 253 -1.67 12.02 -1.80
C ARG A 253 -2.28 10.86 -2.58
N LYS A 254 -3.01 9.98 -1.89
CA LYS A 254 -3.62 8.81 -2.52
C LYS A 254 -4.61 9.20 -3.63
N ASP A 255 -5.42 10.22 -3.42
CA ASP A 255 -6.37 10.73 -4.41
C ASP A 255 -5.66 11.25 -5.66
N TYR A 256 -4.62 12.08 -5.47
CA TYR A 256 -3.80 12.58 -6.56
C TYR A 256 -3.18 11.44 -7.38
N LEU A 257 -2.51 10.49 -6.71
CA LEU A 257 -1.85 9.36 -7.38
C LEU A 257 -2.85 8.46 -8.10
N HIS A 258 -4.06 8.27 -7.55
CA HIS A 258 -5.13 7.54 -8.24
C HIS A 258 -5.61 8.25 -9.51
N LYS A 259 -5.78 9.56 -9.46
CA LYS A 259 -6.20 10.37 -10.63
C LYS A 259 -5.13 10.31 -11.71
N GLU A 260 -3.88 10.55 -11.34
CA GLU A 260 -2.74 10.55 -12.26
C GLU A 260 -2.54 9.19 -12.92
N SER A 261 -2.46 8.12 -12.13
CA SER A 261 -2.30 6.77 -12.67
C SER A 261 -3.51 6.31 -13.52
N THR A 262 -4.71 6.84 -13.25
CA THR A 262 -5.89 6.55 -14.09
C THR A 262 -5.84 7.29 -15.41
N ALA A 263 -5.38 8.54 -15.40
CA ALA A 263 -5.24 9.33 -16.64
C ALA A 263 -4.25 8.67 -17.60
N ILE A 264 -3.08 8.25 -17.10
CA ILE A 264 -2.07 7.55 -17.90
C ILE A 264 -2.61 6.21 -18.43
N ALA A 265 -3.17 5.36 -17.55
CA ALA A 265 -3.66 4.05 -17.96
C ALA A 265 -4.87 4.09 -18.91
N LYS A 266 -5.56 5.24 -19.03
CA LYS A 266 -6.59 5.46 -20.05
C LYS A 266 -6.01 5.77 -21.43
N GLN A 267 -4.85 6.40 -21.46
CA GLN A 267 -4.23 6.91 -22.69
C GLN A 267 -3.21 5.92 -23.28
N TYR A 268 -2.47 5.21 -22.42
CA TYR A 268 -1.39 4.32 -22.83
C TYR A 268 -1.63 2.90 -22.30
N ALA A 269 -1.28 1.91 -23.13
CA ALA A 269 -1.30 0.51 -22.74
C ALA A 269 0.01 0.10 -22.03
N TYR A 270 1.13 0.67 -22.45
CA TYR A 270 2.44 0.35 -21.88
C TYR A 270 3.10 1.58 -21.28
N VAL A 271 3.65 1.42 -20.09
CA VAL A 271 4.38 2.48 -19.40
C VAL A 271 5.76 1.96 -19.01
N CYS A 272 6.80 2.62 -19.53
CA CYS A 272 8.19 2.28 -19.27
C CYS A 272 8.76 3.19 -18.16
N VAL A 273 9.38 2.60 -17.14
CA VAL A 273 9.95 3.31 -15.97
C VAL A 273 11.27 2.70 -15.56
N GLU A 274 12.13 3.45 -14.87
CA GLU A 274 13.33 2.90 -14.25
C GLU A 274 13.04 2.04 -13.02
N SER A 275 13.85 1.01 -12.80
CA SER A 275 13.84 0.15 -11.60
C SER A 275 14.54 0.84 -10.42
N LEU A 276 13.89 1.83 -9.79
CA LEU A 276 14.46 2.60 -8.69
C LEU A 276 14.28 1.93 -7.33
N ASN A 277 15.32 1.94 -6.50
CA ASN A 277 15.22 1.52 -5.11
C ASN A 277 14.69 2.66 -4.22
N MET A 278 13.37 2.86 -4.22
CA MET A 278 12.70 3.92 -3.47
C MET A 278 12.98 3.86 -1.96
N LYS A 279 13.24 2.67 -1.41
CA LYS A 279 13.57 2.49 0.01
C LYS A 279 14.96 3.06 0.32
N ALA A 280 15.94 2.82 -0.53
CA ALA A 280 17.28 3.42 -0.40
C ALA A 280 17.21 4.95 -0.55
N MET A 281 16.48 5.44 -1.55
CA MET A 281 16.30 6.88 -1.80
C MET A 281 15.55 7.62 -0.69
N SER A 282 14.72 6.91 0.12
CA SER A 282 14.01 7.49 1.26
C SER A 282 14.88 7.65 2.51
N ASN A 283 16.11 7.13 2.52
CA ASN A 283 17.01 7.26 3.65
C ASN A 283 17.54 8.69 3.80
N ARG A 284 17.80 9.08 5.07
CA ARG A 284 18.31 10.43 5.40
C ARG A 284 19.64 10.76 4.71
N GLY A 285 20.53 9.78 4.55
CA GLY A 285 21.83 9.95 3.89
C GLY A 285 21.75 10.26 2.40
N PHE A 286 20.59 10.01 1.74
CA PHE A 286 20.40 10.30 0.31
C PHE A 286 20.03 11.77 0.03
N GLY A 287 19.82 12.60 1.07
CA GLY A 287 19.48 14.03 0.94
C GLY A 287 18.01 14.30 0.57
N ASN A 288 17.40 13.48 -0.27
CA ASN A 288 16.04 13.67 -0.83
C ASN A 288 14.93 12.86 -0.15
N GLY A 289 15.18 12.24 1.02
CA GLY A 289 14.24 11.32 1.66
C GLY A 289 12.84 11.90 1.93
N LYS A 290 12.74 13.20 2.28
CA LYS A 290 11.44 13.85 2.48
C LYS A 290 10.65 13.97 1.17
N ALA A 291 11.30 14.35 0.08
CA ALA A 291 10.67 14.47 -1.23
C ALA A 291 10.21 13.10 -1.74
N THR A 292 11.06 12.10 -1.67
CA THR A 292 10.75 10.71 -2.05
C THR A 292 9.53 10.15 -1.30
N LEU A 293 9.46 10.38 0.02
CA LEU A 293 8.31 9.95 0.84
C LEU A 293 7.05 10.77 0.57
N ASP A 294 7.19 12.07 0.27
CA ASP A 294 6.04 12.93 -0.02
C ASP A 294 5.45 12.64 -1.40
N ASN A 295 6.27 12.32 -2.39
CA ASN A 295 5.81 11.98 -3.74
C ASN A 295 5.03 10.66 -3.77
N GLY A 296 5.45 9.64 -3.01
CA GLY A 296 4.80 8.34 -2.99
C GLY A 296 4.92 7.57 -4.31
N TYR A 297 6.04 7.73 -5.03
CA TYR A 297 6.27 7.16 -6.36
C TYR A 297 6.07 5.64 -6.40
N GLY A 298 6.53 4.88 -5.40
CA GLY A 298 6.26 3.44 -5.32
C GLY A 298 4.76 3.11 -5.32
N MET A 299 3.96 3.88 -4.55
CA MET A 299 2.49 3.73 -4.55
C MET A 299 1.88 4.08 -5.91
N PHE A 300 2.44 5.08 -6.62
CA PHE A 300 2.03 5.43 -7.98
C PHE A 300 2.27 4.27 -8.95
N LEU A 301 3.46 3.66 -8.92
CA LEU A 301 3.79 2.52 -9.77
C LEU A 301 2.91 1.31 -9.47
N ASP A 302 2.63 1.01 -8.19
CA ASP A 302 1.71 -0.06 -7.83
C ASP A 302 0.29 0.18 -8.38
N MET A 303 -0.19 1.45 -8.30
CA MET A 303 -1.50 1.82 -8.84
C MET A 303 -1.54 1.76 -10.37
N LEU A 304 -0.46 2.12 -11.02
CA LEU A 304 -0.33 2.11 -12.46
C LEU A 304 -0.30 0.67 -12.99
N ALA A 305 0.51 -0.20 -12.37
CA ALA A 305 0.66 -1.59 -12.77
C ALA A 305 -0.69 -2.33 -12.86
N TYR A 306 -1.46 -2.35 -11.76
CA TYR A 306 -2.75 -3.07 -11.80
C TYR A 306 -3.76 -2.45 -12.77
N LYS A 307 -3.75 -1.12 -12.96
CA LYS A 307 -4.67 -0.45 -13.88
C LYS A 307 -4.34 -0.72 -15.34
N LEU A 308 -3.06 -0.85 -15.67
CA LEU A 308 -2.62 -1.26 -17.01
C LEU A 308 -3.00 -2.71 -17.24
N GLN A 309 -2.72 -3.61 -16.31
CA GLN A 309 -3.07 -5.04 -16.41
C GLN A 309 -4.58 -5.25 -16.55
N GLU A 310 -5.43 -4.51 -15.81
CA GLU A 310 -6.89 -4.53 -15.96
C GLU A 310 -7.35 -4.12 -17.38
N ARG A 311 -6.46 -3.53 -18.20
CA ARG A 311 -6.75 -3.04 -19.56
C ARG A 311 -5.99 -3.78 -20.65
N GLY A 312 -5.28 -4.85 -20.33
CA GLY A 312 -4.49 -5.65 -21.26
C GLY A 312 -3.12 -5.06 -21.62
N GLY A 313 -2.64 -4.06 -20.86
CA GLY A 313 -1.30 -3.49 -20.95
C GLY A 313 -0.40 -3.90 -19.80
N ASP A 314 0.79 -3.31 -19.70
CA ASP A 314 1.73 -3.62 -18.59
C ASP A 314 2.66 -2.43 -18.26
N LEU A 315 3.26 -2.53 -17.04
CA LEU A 315 4.29 -1.63 -16.53
C LEU A 315 5.68 -2.25 -16.76
N VAL A 316 6.42 -1.73 -17.72
CA VAL A 316 7.75 -2.20 -18.09
C VAL A 316 8.81 -1.51 -17.24
N LYS A 317 9.64 -2.29 -16.56
CA LYS A 317 10.73 -1.77 -15.73
C LYS A 317 12.07 -1.96 -16.42
N VAL A 318 12.67 -0.85 -16.82
CA VAL A 318 14.02 -0.79 -17.38
C VAL A 318 15.04 -1.03 -16.27
N ASP A 319 16.15 -1.67 -16.58
CA ASP A 319 17.21 -1.97 -15.63
C ASP A 319 17.74 -0.71 -14.94
N LYS A 320 18.02 -0.81 -13.66
CA LYS A 320 18.52 0.32 -12.83
C LYS A 320 19.91 0.85 -13.25
N TRP A 321 20.68 0.08 -14.03
CA TRP A 321 21.99 0.47 -14.53
C TRP A 321 21.95 1.04 -15.94
N PHE A 322 20.79 1.03 -16.58
CA PHE A 322 20.63 1.66 -17.88
C PHE A 322 20.86 3.18 -17.75
N PRO A 323 21.87 3.74 -18.46
CA PRO A 323 22.28 5.14 -18.26
C PRO A 323 21.37 6.11 -19.00
N SER A 324 20.06 6.04 -18.76
CA SER A 324 18.99 6.77 -19.46
C SER A 324 19.27 8.26 -19.61
N SER A 325 19.79 8.92 -18.57
CA SER A 325 20.07 10.35 -18.55
C SER A 325 21.41 10.73 -19.20
N GLN A 326 22.27 9.75 -19.53
CA GLN A 326 23.61 9.99 -20.11
C GLN A 326 23.68 9.72 -21.60
N ILE A 327 22.69 9.03 -22.16
CA ILE A 327 22.63 8.65 -23.58
C ILE A 327 21.86 9.72 -24.37
N CYS A 328 22.42 10.14 -25.51
CA CYS A 328 21.69 10.96 -26.46
C CYS A 328 20.61 10.12 -27.13
N ASN A 329 19.35 10.51 -27.01
CA ASN A 329 18.23 9.78 -27.62
C ASN A 329 18.27 9.79 -29.17
N CYS A 330 18.97 10.78 -29.77
CA CYS A 330 19.06 10.90 -31.22
C CYS A 330 20.09 9.93 -31.82
N CYS A 331 21.28 9.79 -31.20
CA CYS A 331 22.39 9.05 -31.83
C CYS A 331 23.01 7.96 -30.95
N GLY A 332 22.51 7.74 -29.75
CA GLY A 332 23.04 6.72 -28.84
C GLY A 332 24.35 7.06 -28.16
N PHE A 333 24.97 8.23 -28.43
CA PHE A 333 26.21 8.62 -27.79
C PHE A 333 26.07 8.78 -26.28
N GLN A 334 26.88 8.07 -25.51
CA GLN A 334 26.91 8.22 -24.06
C GLN A 334 27.87 9.34 -23.66
N ASN A 335 27.35 10.41 -23.06
CA ASN A 335 28.11 11.57 -22.63
C ASN A 335 28.49 11.45 -21.13
N PRO A 336 29.78 11.22 -20.80
CA PRO A 336 30.26 11.08 -19.43
C PRO A 336 30.05 12.31 -18.55
N ILE A 337 30.00 13.52 -19.12
CA ILE A 337 29.81 14.79 -18.41
C ILE A 337 28.47 14.81 -17.69
N LEU A 338 27.45 14.09 -18.18
CA LEU A 338 26.13 14.02 -17.61
C LEU A 338 26.05 13.17 -16.32
N LYS A 339 27.18 12.65 -15.82
CA LYS A 339 27.27 12.14 -14.44
C LYS A 339 27.06 13.28 -13.43
N ASP A 340 27.38 14.51 -13.80
CA ASP A 340 27.02 15.69 -13.02
C ASP A 340 25.52 15.95 -13.11
N LEU A 341 24.84 15.80 -11.96
CA LEU A 341 23.40 15.97 -11.85
C LEU A 341 22.93 17.43 -11.91
N THR A 342 23.86 18.39 -11.89
CA THR A 342 23.54 19.82 -11.99
C THR A 342 23.26 20.26 -13.43
N ILE A 343 23.79 19.52 -14.41
CA ILE A 343 23.57 19.78 -15.84
C ILE A 343 22.17 19.39 -16.23
N ARG A 344 21.33 20.36 -16.54
CA ARG A 344 19.93 20.14 -16.93
C ARG A 344 19.70 20.23 -18.42
N HIS A 345 20.45 21.06 -19.12
CA HIS A 345 20.44 21.22 -20.57
C HIS A 345 21.86 21.00 -21.13
N TRP A 346 21.93 20.36 -22.26
CA TRP A 346 23.23 20.02 -22.87
C TRP A 346 23.13 19.90 -24.38
N ASN A 347 24.29 19.91 -25.05
CA ASN A 347 24.42 19.72 -26.50
C ASN A 347 25.16 18.40 -26.76
N CYS A 348 24.68 17.62 -27.71
CA CYS A 348 25.35 16.37 -28.04
C CYS A 348 26.60 16.62 -28.88
N PRO A 349 27.79 16.23 -28.42
CA PRO A 349 29.06 16.47 -29.17
C PRO A 349 29.14 15.55 -30.40
N ASN A 350 28.40 14.49 -30.49
CA ASN A 350 28.45 13.51 -31.58
C ASN A 350 27.51 13.89 -32.76
N CYS A 351 26.23 14.17 -32.49
CA CYS A 351 25.26 14.45 -33.55
C CYS A 351 24.88 15.93 -33.67
N GLY A 352 25.44 16.81 -32.83
CA GLY A 352 25.22 18.24 -32.92
C GLY A 352 23.83 18.74 -32.44
N VAL A 353 22.93 17.88 -31.97
CA VAL A 353 21.66 18.32 -31.40
C VAL A 353 21.89 19.19 -30.19
N THR A 354 21.28 20.37 -30.18
CA THR A 354 21.47 21.40 -29.14
C THR A 354 20.29 21.49 -28.20
N ASN A 355 20.53 22.05 -27.02
CA ASN A 355 19.54 22.33 -25.98
C ASN A 355 18.68 21.13 -25.58
N ILE A 356 19.32 19.98 -25.40
CA ILE A 356 18.65 18.75 -24.96
C ILE A 356 18.28 18.90 -23.48
N ASP A 357 16.97 18.86 -23.16
CA ASP A 357 16.50 18.70 -21.79
C ASP A 357 16.83 17.29 -21.29
N ARG A 358 17.56 17.21 -20.19
CA ARG A 358 18.05 15.96 -19.62
C ARG A 358 16.95 15.00 -19.21
N ASP A 359 15.90 15.53 -18.53
CA ASP A 359 14.83 14.71 -17.96
C ASP A 359 13.92 14.17 -19.09
N ILE A 360 13.63 15.01 -20.11
CA ILE A 360 12.88 14.58 -21.31
C ILE A 360 13.68 13.56 -22.13
N ASN A 361 14.97 13.79 -22.31
CA ASN A 361 15.86 12.86 -23.02
C ASN A 361 15.92 11.50 -22.28
N ALA A 362 16.02 11.49 -20.95
CA ALA A 362 15.99 10.28 -20.15
C ALA A 362 14.66 9.51 -20.34
N ALA A 363 13.53 10.22 -20.30
CA ALA A 363 12.22 9.59 -20.51
C ALA A 363 12.07 8.99 -21.92
N LYS A 364 12.65 9.62 -22.98
CA LYS A 364 12.71 9.07 -24.33
C LYS A 364 13.55 7.79 -24.39
N ASN A 365 14.72 7.79 -23.75
CA ASN A 365 15.58 6.61 -23.68
C ASN A 365 14.94 5.46 -22.91
N ILE A 366 14.23 5.76 -21.81
CA ILE A 366 13.45 4.79 -21.04
C ILE A 366 12.34 4.17 -21.92
N LYS A 367 11.67 4.98 -22.74
CA LYS A 367 10.66 4.49 -23.70
C LYS A 367 11.29 3.55 -24.71
N GLN A 368 12.39 3.94 -25.37
CA GLN A 368 13.08 3.12 -26.37
C GLN A 368 13.56 1.80 -25.82
N GLU A 369 14.23 1.82 -24.65
CA GLU A 369 14.66 0.59 -23.99
C GLU A 369 13.48 -0.29 -23.59
N GLY A 370 12.37 0.32 -23.14
CA GLY A 370 11.13 -0.39 -22.85
C GLY A 370 10.54 -1.06 -24.09
N LEU A 371 10.52 -0.39 -25.26
CA LEU A 371 10.08 -0.95 -26.52
C LEU A 371 10.98 -2.12 -26.97
N ARG A 372 12.29 -1.98 -26.80
CA ARG A 372 13.25 -3.06 -27.04
C ARG A 372 12.97 -4.30 -26.19
N LEU A 373 12.68 -4.10 -24.90
CA LEU A 373 12.31 -5.19 -23.98
C LEU A 373 10.98 -5.85 -24.34
N LEU A 374 10.07 -5.12 -24.99
CA LEU A 374 8.79 -5.61 -25.48
C LEU A 374 8.89 -6.25 -26.89
N GLY A 375 10.08 -6.22 -27.53
CA GLY A 375 10.29 -6.78 -28.86
C GLY A 375 9.71 -5.95 -30.01
N VAL A 376 9.52 -4.64 -29.81
CA VAL A 376 8.96 -3.70 -30.81
C VAL A 376 10.05 -2.89 -31.51
N ALA A 377 11.23 -2.75 -30.88
CA ALA A 377 12.36 -1.96 -31.42
C ALA A 377 13.63 -2.79 -31.50
#